data_18b91818d51b52656baf5cf3d55fc56a
#
_entry.id   18b91818d51b52656baf5cf3d55fc56a
#
_cell.length_a   1.000
_cell.length_b   1.000
_cell.length_c   1.000
_cell.angle_alpha   90.00
_cell.angle_beta   90.00
_cell.angle_gamma   90.00
#
_symmetry.space_group_name_H-M   'P 1'
#
loop_
_entity.id
_entity.type
_entity.pdbx_description
1 polymer ?
#
loop_
_entity_poly.entity_id
_entity_poly.type
_entity_poly.pdbx_seq_one_letter_code
_entity_poly.pdbx_strand_id
1 'polypeptide(L)'
;MKWNNLSLHKIKWICSFIVVLLPFFCSISNVFQKYLAVTLWAIMMWMFELLPEEIVAIMLPGLYILFDITNYATAFSAWTTSTPWITLGGLMIGGMIVKSGLVLRIAYKSLLLTKGSLKGIVWGIVLTCTIFTPLIPSIMAKVALLVPVVIGICKVLKVEAKSATASALMLVVFFALWSPKMAFMTASTDSILTAGILEQYLGVKITWLAWAKDMFIPGILWMLVSIPLIYILRPQHLNLNKEYLELEYRKLGKITIDEKKTVTLITALLILLIFSSWHKLPEGVLMLGIGCLGFFPGIGLLKSDDFSKI
;
A
#
# COMPACT_ATOMS: atom_id res chain seq x y z
N MET A 1 32.92 -9.93 17.30
CA MET A 1 31.92 -9.17 16.51
C MET A 1 30.80 -8.47 17.33
N LYS A 2 30.62 -8.73 18.63
CA LYS A 2 29.61 -8.09 19.49
C LYS A 2 29.95 -6.66 19.97
N TRP A 3 31.20 -6.27 20.03
CA TRP A 3 31.63 -4.96 20.55
C TRP A 3 31.34 -3.79 19.59
N ASN A 4 31.37 -3.99 18.28
CA ASN A 4 31.06 -2.94 17.29
C ASN A 4 29.58 -2.54 17.29
N ASN A 5 28.66 -3.44 17.63
CA ASN A 5 27.22 -3.13 17.62
C ASN A 5 26.81 -2.24 18.80
N LEU A 6 27.43 -2.40 19.97
CA LEU A 6 27.13 -1.59 21.15
C LEU A 6 27.62 -0.11 20.99
N SER A 7 28.77 0.08 20.36
CA SER A 7 29.30 1.41 20.07
C SER A 7 28.46 2.14 19.01
N LEU A 8 28.04 1.42 17.97
CA LEU A 8 27.19 1.96 16.90
C LEU A 8 25.80 2.37 17.43
N HIS A 9 25.21 1.57 18.31
CA HIS A 9 23.93 1.89 18.94
C HIS A 9 24.01 3.14 19.82
N LYS A 10 25.08 3.27 20.62
CA LYS A 10 25.33 4.49 21.41
C LYS A 10 25.51 5.73 20.54
N ILE A 11 26.23 5.61 19.42
CA ILE A 11 26.43 6.69 18.46
C ILE A 11 25.09 7.15 17.88
N LYS A 12 24.21 6.23 17.47
CA LYS A 12 22.89 6.57 16.97
C LYS A 12 22.06 7.38 17.99
N TRP A 13 22.06 7.00 19.28
CA TRP A 13 21.41 7.76 20.34
C TRP A 13 22.00 9.15 20.54
N ILE A 14 23.34 9.27 20.53
CA ILE A 14 24.03 10.56 20.67
C ILE A 14 23.70 11.48 19.49
N CYS A 15 23.77 10.97 18.26
CA CYS A 15 23.37 11.74 17.06
C CYS A 15 21.93 12.21 17.14
N SER A 16 21.00 11.33 17.55
CA SER A 16 19.61 11.68 17.73
C SER A 16 19.42 12.80 18.74
N PHE A 17 20.11 12.72 19.88
CA PHE A 17 20.04 13.75 20.90
C PHE A 17 20.58 15.10 20.42
N ILE A 18 21.70 15.12 19.71
CA ILE A 18 22.28 16.33 19.13
C ILE A 18 21.31 16.98 18.14
N VAL A 19 20.71 16.20 17.23
CA VAL A 19 19.76 16.70 16.22
C VAL A 19 18.52 17.32 16.87
N VAL A 20 18.01 16.71 17.92
CA VAL A 20 16.86 17.22 18.69
C VAL A 20 17.13 18.57 19.36
N LEU A 21 18.39 18.85 19.69
CA LEU A 21 18.78 20.13 20.30
C LEU A 21 18.96 21.27 19.28
N LEU A 22 19.17 20.96 17.99
CA LEU A 22 19.44 21.98 16.97
C LEU A 22 18.38 23.11 16.88
N PRO A 23 17.06 22.85 16.97
CA PRO A 23 16.05 23.90 16.92
C PRO A 23 16.19 24.97 17.99
N PHE A 24 16.73 24.63 19.16
CA PHE A 24 16.90 25.57 20.26
C PHE A 24 18.00 26.60 20.03
N PHE A 25 18.88 26.38 19.06
CA PHE A 25 19.89 27.35 18.63
C PHE A 25 19.40 28.27 17.49
N CYS A 26 18.17 28.05 16.99
CA CYS A 26 17.59 28.89 15.94
C CYS A 26 16.78 30.05 16.56
N SER A 27 16.83 31.22 15.93
CA SER A 27 16.04 32.39 16.36
C SER A 27 14.60 32.34 15.87
N ILE A 28 13.84 31.35 16.37
CA ILE A 28 12.43 31.09 16.03
C ILE A 28 11.58 31.05 17.30
N SER A 29 10.26 31.08 17.17
CA SER A 29 9.36 31.04 18.34
C SER A 29 9.56 29.77 19.14
N ASN A 30 9.43 29.88 20.48
CA ASN A 30 9.62 28.76 21.42
C ASN A 30 8.70 27.55 21.08
N VAL A 31 7.45 27.81 20.69
CA VAL A 31 6.52 26.75 20.32
C VAL A 31 7.03 26.00 19.06
N PHE A 32 7.55 26.73 18.09
CA PHE A 32 8.06 26.12 16.85
C PHE A 32 9.39 25.37 17.11
N GLN A 33 10.25 25.85 18.01
CA GLN A 33 11.43 25.11 18.46
C GLN A 33 11.05 23.75 19.06
N LYS A 34 10.09 23.75 20.00
CA LYS A 34 9.57 22.51 20.60
C LYS A 34 8.97 21.57 19.55
N TYR A 35 8.18 22.10 18.62
CA TYR A 35 7.58 21.33 17.53
C TYR A 35 8.66 20.65 16.66
N LEU A 36 9.68 21.40 16.25
CA LEU A 36 10.78 20.85 15.47
C LEU A 36 11.59 19.83 16.27
N ALA A 37 11.85 20.07 17.54
CA ALA A 37 12.58 19.14 18.39
C ALA A 37 11.87 17.80 18.53
N VAL A 38 10.57 17.79 18.80
CA VAL A 38 9.74 16.57 18.92
C VAL A 38 9.63 15.86 17.56
N THR A 39 9.45 16.61 16.47
CA THR A 39 9.37 16.05 15.11
C THR A 39 10.70 15.42 14.70
N LEU A 40 11.82 16.10 14.94
CA LEU A 40 13.15 15.57 14.66
C LEU A 40 13.46 14.35 15.54
N TRP A 41 13.02 14.34 16.79
CA TRP A 41 13.12 13.16 17.62
C TRP A 41 12.41 11.95 16.96
N ALA A 42 11.18 12.11 16.53
CA ALA A 42 10.44 11.03 15.87
C ALA A 42 11.15 10.54 14.59
N ILE A 43 11.63 11.48 13.76
CA ILE A 43 12.37 11.16 12.54
C ILE A 43 13.67 10.38 12.87
N MET A 44 14.39 10.78 13.91
CA MET A 44 15.61 10.07 14.34
C MET A 44 15.31 8.67 14.86
N MET A 45 14.20 8.50 15.63
CA MET A 45 13.77 7.19 16.11
C MET A 45 13.46 6.25 14.93
N TRP A 46 12.73 6.72 13.92
CA TRP A 46 12.41 5.95 12.71
C TRP A 46 13.66 5.70 11.84
N MET A 47 14.49 6.71 11.59
CA MET A 47 15.65 6.58 10.71
C MET A 47 16.70 5.60 11.25
N PHE A 48 16.87 5.57 12.56
CA PHE A 48 17.87 4.69 13.22
C PHE A 48 17.27 3.40 13.77
N GLU A 49 15.94 3.20 13.63
CA GLU A 49 15.22 2.05 14.17
C GLU A 49 15.50 1.85 15.67
N LEU A 50 15.48 2.95 16.43
CA LEU A 50 15.78 2.93 17.86
C LEU A 50 14.59 2.49 18.71
N LEU A 51 13.38 2.77 18.25
CA LEU A 51 12.11 2.34 18.82
C LEU A 51 11.22 1.76 17.70
N PRO A 52 10.26 0.88 18.04
CA PRO A 52 9.27 0.41 17.07
C PRO A 52 8.50 1.57 16.46
N GLU A 53 8.26 1.52 15.15
CA GLU A 53 7.64 2.62 14.39
C GLU A 53 6.27 3.00 14.95
N GLU A 54 5.47 2.01 15.34
CA GLU A 54 4.13 2.19 15.88
C GLU A 54 4.15 2.92 17.23
N ILE A 55 5.13 2.61 18.06
CA ILE A 55 5.28 3.25 19.39
C ILE A 55 5.62 4.73 19.21
N VAL A 56 6.55 5.06 18.31
CA VAL A 56 6.90 6.45 18.02
C VAL A 56 5.69 7.21 17.48
N ALA A 57 4.93 6.61 16.56
CA ALA A 57 3.73 7.21 15.98
C ALA A 57 2.64 7.50 17.02
N ILE A 58 2.42 6.57 17.96
CA ILE A 58 1.43 6.75 19.05
C ILE A 58 1.90 7.79 20.07
N MET A 59 3.20 7.83 20.39
CA MET A 59 3.77 8.79 21.33
C MET A 59 3.73 10.22 20.81
N LEU A 60 3.87 10.42 19.50
CA LEU A 60 4.06 11.74 18.88
C LEU A 60 2.95 12.75 19.23
N PRO A 61 1.64 12.46 19.08
CA PRO A 61 0.58 13.37 19.51
C PRO A 61 0.63 13.68 21.01
N GLY A 62 0.93 12.67 21.84
CA GLY A 62 1.08 12.83 23.29
C GLY A 62 2.24 13.77 23.66
N LEU A 63 3.37 13.67 22.95
CA LEU A 63 4.50 14.56 23.16
C LEU A 63 4.18 16.00 22.75
N TYR A 64 3.43 16.22 21.65
CA TYR A 64 2.99 17.57 21.29
C TYR A 64 2.13 18.21 22.35
N ILE A 65 1.28 17.45 23.04
CA ILE A 65 0.47 17.93 24.16
C ILE A 65 1.33 18.17 25.40
N LEU A 66 2.20 17.22 25.75
CA LEU A 66 3.06 17.29 26.93
C LEU A 66 3.99 18.52 26.93
N PHE A 67 4.47 18.92 25.74
CA PHE A 67 5.34 20.09 25.58
C PHE A 67 4.57 21.39 25.28
N ASP A 68 3.24 21.41 25.45
CA ASP A 68 2.36 22.56 25.19
C ASP A 68 2.50 23.14 23.77
N ILE A 69 2.70 22.27 22.79
CA ILE A 69 2.79 22.66 21.37
C ILE A 69 1.38 22.84 20.80
N THR A 70 0.47 21.96 21.19
CA THR A 70 -0.93 21.96 20.74
C THR A 70 -1.87 21.35 21.77
N ASN A 71 -3.18 21.53 21.59
CA ASN A 71 -4.21 20.92 22.44
C ASN A 71 -4.58 19.50 21.96
N TYR A 72 -5.32 18.78 22.82
CA TYR A 72 -5.75 17.41 22.56
C TYR A 72 -6.55 17.27 21.25
N ALA A 73 -7.52 18.18 21.03
CA ALA A 73 -8.38 18.12 19.84
C ALA A 73 -7.58 18.26 18.55
N THR A 74 -6.58 19.16 18.53
CA THR A 74 -5.73 19.35 17.35
C THR A 74 -4.73 18.21 17.17
N ALA A 75 -4.11 17.70 18.26
CA ALA A 75 -3.15 16.61 18.18
C ALA A 75 -3.76 15.33 17.58
N PHE A 76 -5.03 15.06 17.89
CA PHE A 76 -5.76 13.88 17.41
C PHE A 76 -6.76 14.19 16.29
N SER A 77 -6.72 15.39 15.70
CA SER A 77 -7.68 15.80 14.66
C SER A 77 -7.69 14.88 13.43
N ALA A 78 -6.57 14.25 13.10
CA ALA A 78 -6.50 13.29 11.99
C ALA A 78 -7.47 12.11 12.15
N TRP A 79 -7.79 11.70 13.39
CA TRP A 79 -8.72 10.61 13.67
C TRP A 79 -10.20 10.96 13.43
N THR A 80 -10.51 12.25 13.28
CA THR A 80 -11.86 12.74 12.95
C THR A 80 -12.09 12.80 11.43
N THR A 81 -11.05 12.59 10.64
CA THR A 81 -11.14 12.52 9.16
C THR A 81 -11.48 11.13 8.66
N SER A 82 -11.81 11.00 7.37
CA SER A 82 -12.04 9.69 6.73
C SER A 82 -10.75 8.85 6.59
N THR A 83 -9.57 9.47 6.65
CA THR A 83 -8.27 8.85 6.35
C THR A 83 -7.98 7.56 7.13
N PRO A 84 -8.00 7.52 8.48
CA PRO A 84 -7.69 6.31 9.22
C PRO A 84 -8.71 5.19 8.97
N TRP A 85 -9.97 5.54 8.77
CA TRP A 85 -11.06 4.59 8.55
C TRP A 85 -10.99 3.94 7.15
N ILE A 86 -10.62 4.73 6.12
CA ILE A 86 -10.32 4.19 4.78
C ILE A 86 -9.14 3.23 4.87
N THR A 87 -8.08 3.61 5.58
CA THR A 87 -6.88 2.79 5.71
C THR A 87 -7.18 1.48 6.43
N LEU A 88 -7.84 1.53 7.59
CA LEU A 88 -8.19 0.35 8.37
C LEU A 88 -9.12 -0.59 7.60
N GLY A 89 -10.19 -0.04 7.01
CA GLY A 89 -11.11 -0.82 6.18
C GLY A 89 -10.40 -1.46 4.98
N GLY A 90 -9.51 -0.71 4.34
CA GLY A 90 -8.73 -1.21 3.21
C GLY A 90 -7.75 -2.33 3.58
N LEU A 91 -7.12 -2.26 4.75
CA LEU A 91 -6.28 -3.35 5.27
C LEU A 91 -7.11 -4.62 5.51
N MET A 92 -8.29 -4.50 6.13
CA MET A 92 -9.21 -5.63 6.30
C MET A 92 -9.63 -6.24 4.97
N ILE A 93 -9.98 -5.42 3.96
CA ILE A 93 -10.31 -5.86 2.61
C ILE A 93 -9.11 -6.55 1.97
N GLY A 94 -7.92 -5.99 2.11
CA GLY A 94 -6.67 -6.62 1.68
C GLY A 94 -6.49 -8.00 2.30
N GLY A 95 -6.72 -8.14 3.59
CA GLY A 95 -6.71 -9.42 4.31
C GLY A 95 -7.70 -10.45 3.73
N MET A 96 -8.92 -10.02 3.38
CA MET A 96 -9.89 -10.89 2.70
C MET A 96 -9.38 -11.37 1.33
N ILE A 97 -8.83 -10.46 0.54
CA ILE A 97 -8.30 -10.77 -0.80
C ILE A 97 -7.17 -11.81 -0.70
N VAL A 98 -6.26 -11.63 0.27
CA VAL A 98 -5.15 -12.56 0.51
C VAL A 98 -5.69 -13.92 0.91
N LYS A 99 -6.54 -13.96 1.92
CA LYS A 99 -7.06 -15.20 2.51
C LYS A 99 -7.92 -16.01 1.55
N SER A 100 -8.67 -15.35 0.67
CA SER A 100 -9.49 -16.03 -0.33
C SER A 100 -8.69 -16.73 -1.43
N GLY A 101 -7.40 -16.40 -1.63
CA GLY A 101 -6.60 -16.90 -2.76
C GLY A 101 -6.90 -16.22 -4.10
N LEU A 102 -7.76 -15.22 -4.13
CA LEU A 102 -8.19 -14.51 -5.34
C LEU A 102 -7.01 -13.89 -6.10
N VAL A 103 -5.95 -13.47 -5.38
CA VAL A 103 -4.73 -12.89 -5.97
C VAL A 103 -4.08 -13.83 -6.99
N LEU A 104 -3.85 -15.07 -6.58
CA LEU A 104 -3.20 -16.07 -7.45
C LEU A 104 -4.06 -16.37 -8.68
N ARG A 105 -5.37 -16.49 -8.49
CA ARG A 105 -6.31 -16.74 -9.59
C ARG A 105 -6.29 -15.62 -10.63
N ILE A 106 -6.35 -14.36 -10.18
CA ILE A 106 -6.30 -13.19 -11.07
C ILE A 106 -4.92 -13.11 -11.75
N ALA A 107 -3.83 -13.33 -11.02
CA ALA A 107 -2.48 -13.30 -11.58
C ALA A 107 -2.30 -14.34 -12.71
N TYR A 108 -2.64 -15.60 -12.45
CA TYR A 108 -2.53 -16.64 -13.50
C TYR A 108 -3.48 -16.38 -14.68
N LYS A 109 -4.70 -15.92 -14.41
CA LYS A 109 -5.65 -15.58 -15.49
C LYS A 109 -5.14 -14.42 -16.35
N SER A 110 -4.57 -13.39 -15.73
CA SER A 110 -3.97 -12.25 -16.44
C SER A 110 -2.79 -12.69 -17.32
N LEU A 111 -1.93 -13.58 -16.80
CA LEU A 111 -0.81 -14.14 -17.55
C LEU A 111 -1.28 -15.02 -18.73
N LEU A 112 -2.32 -15.81 -18.55
CA LEU A 112 -2.91 -16.63 -19.61
C LEU A 112 -3.46 -15.79 -20.77
N LEU A 113 -4.01 -14.61 -20.48
CA LEU A 113 -4.53 -13.68 -21.50
C LEU A 113 -3.42 -13.08 -22.38
N THR A 114 -2.17 -13.09 -21.93
CA THR A 114 -1.06 -12.35 -22.55
C THR A 114 -0.05 -13.22 -23.30
N LYS A 115 -0.35 -14.48 -23.58
CA LYS A 115 0.41 -15.40 -24.46
C LYS A 115 1.87 -15.72 -24.05
N GLY A 116 2.28 -15.49 -22.79
CA GLY A 116 3.54 -16.00 -22.24
C GLY A 116 4.85 -15.39 -22.74
N SER A 117 4.86 -14.53 -23.75
CA SER A 117 6.05 -13.79 -24.19
C SER A 117 6.50 -12.80 -23.10
N LEU A 118 7.75 -12.34 -23.13
CA LEU A 118 8.23 -11.33 -22.19
C LEU A 118 7.26 -10.13 -22.10
N LYS A 119 6.85 -9.58 -23.23
CA LYS A 119 5.86 -8.50 -23.28
C LYS A 119 4.53 -8.93 -22.66
N GLY A 120 4.10 -10.15 -22.94
CA GLY A 120 2.90 -10.72 -22.36
C GLY A 120 3.00 -10.86 -20.83
N ILE A 121 4.12 -11.33 -20.30
CA ILE A 121 4.36 -11.44 -18.86
C ILE A 121 4.29 -10.06 -18.20
N VAL A 122 4.97 -9.07 -18.78
CA VAL A 122 4.95 -7.67 -18.32
C VAL A 122 3.53 -7.15 -18.24
N TRP A 123 2.75 -7.24 -19.32
CA TRP A 123 1.36 -6.76 -19.31
C TRP A 123 0.42 -7.58 -18.45
N GLY A 124 0.67 -8.88 -18.28
CA GLY A 124 -0.07 -9.72 -17.33
C GLY A 124 0.13 -9.28 -15.88
N ILE A 125 1.38 -8.93 -15.51
CA ILE A 125 1.69 -8.36 -14.19
C ILE A 125 1.02 -6.98 -14.05
N VAL A 126 1.14 -6.11 -15.06
CA VAL A 126 0.50 -4.78 -15.06
C VAL A 126 -1.01 -4.89 -14.87
N LEU A 127 -1.66 -5.78 -15.61
CA LEU A 127 -3.12 -6.00 -15.48
C LEU A 127 -3.49 -6.48 -14.08
N THR A 128 -2.73 -7.43 -13.53
CA THR A 128 -2.93 -7.93 -12.16
C THR A 128 -2.80 -6.80 -11.15
N CYS A 129 -1.73 -6.00 -11.24
CA CYS A 129 -1.49 -4.86 -10.35
C CYS A 129 -2.62 -3.83 -10.46
N THR A 130 -3.07 -3.52 -11.67
CA THR A 130 -4.14 -2.52 -11.90
C THR A 130 -5.46 -2.96 -11.27
N ILE A 131 -5.80 -4.25 -11.34
CA ILE A 131 -7.03 -4.79 -10.72
C ILE A 131 -6.98 -4.67 -9.19
N PHE A 132 -5.84 -4.96 -8.57
CA PHE A 132 -5.70 -4.92 -7.11
C PHE A 132 -5.47 -3.52 -6.54
N THR A 133 -5.02 -2.61 -7.35
CA THR A 133 -4.61 -1.28 -6.89
C THR A 133 -5.72 -0.51 -6.16
N PRO A 134 -6.96 -0.40 -6.66
CA PRO A 134 -8.01 0.34 -5.95
C PRO A 134 -8.50 -0.34 -4.66
N LEU A 135 -8.14 -1.61 -4.45
CA LEU A 135 -8.72 -2.47 -3.41
C LEU A 135 -7.84 -2.57 -2.16
N ILE A 136 -6.53 -2.42 -2.32
CA ILE A 136 -5.56 -2.60 -1.23
C ILE A 136 -4.76 -1.31 -1.08
N PRO A 137 -4.95 -0.53 0.02
CA PRO A 137 -4.27 0.74 0.20
C PRO A 137 -2.78 0.61 0.52
N SER A 138 -2.32 -0.57 0.91
CA SER A 138 -0.92 -0.81 1.24
C SER A 138 -0.13 -1.29 0.01
N ILE A 139 0.87 -0.50 -0.41
CA ILE A 139 1.80 -0.91 -1.48
C ILE A 139 2.63 -2.11 -1.03
N MET A 140 3.09 -2.12 0.23
CA MET A 140 3.90 -3.21 0.78
C MET A 140 3.14 -4.53 0.77
N ALA A 141 1.86 -4.54 1.16
CA ALA A 141 1.02 -5.72 1.08
C ALA A 141 0.88 -6.23 -0.37
N LYS A 142 0.68 -5.33 -1.34
CA LYS A 142 0.63 -5.71 -2.76
C LYS A 142 1.95 -6.28 -3.27
N VAL A 143 3.09 -5.71 -2.89
CA VAL A 143 4.43 -6.22 -3.22
C VAL A 143 4.62 -7.61 -2.63
N ALA A 144 4.30 -7.80 -1.34
CA ALA A 144 4.41 -9.09 -0.66
C ALA A 144 3.59 -10.21 -1.34
N LEU A 145 2.47 -9.86 -1.98
CA LEU A 145 1.64 -10.80 -2.71
C LEU A 145 2.17 -11.12 -4.11
N LEU A 146 2.72 -10.14 -4.82
CA LEU A 146 3.07 -10.28 -6.23
C LEU A 146 4.52 -10.74 -6.45
N VAL A 147 5.44 -10.38 -5.56
CA VAL A 147 6.84 -10.83 -5.65
C VAL A 147 6.98 -12.36 -5.68
N PRO A 148 6.29 -13.14 -4.82
CA PRO A 148 6.33 -14.60 -4.91
C PRO A 148 5.85 -15.16 -6.26
N VAL A 149 4.85 -14.53 -6.88
CA VAL A 149 4.35 -14.90 -8.21
C VAL A 149 5.46 -14.71 -9.26
N VAL A 150 6.14 -13.56 -9.24
CA VAL A 150 7.24 -13.27 -10.16
C VAL A 150 8.43 -14.19 -9.91
N ILE A 151 8.76 -14.49 -8.65
CA ILE A 151 9.79 -15.49 -8.32
C ILE A 151 9.42 -16.85 -8.89
N GLY A 152 8.15 -17.26 -8.78
CA GLY A 152 7.64 -18.49 -9.37
C GLY A 152 7.84 -18.52 -10.89
N ILE A 153 7.50 -17.44 -11.59
CA ILE A 153 7.73 -17.29 -13.03
C ILE A 153 9.22 -17.40 -13.38
N CYS A 154 10.10 -16.72 -12.64
CA CYS A 154 11.56 -16.78 -12.84
C CYS A 154 12.09 -18.20 -12.68
N LYS A 155 11.63 -18.95 -11.65
CA LYS A 155 12.02 -20.35 -11.42
C LYS A 155 11.64 -21.25 -12.60
N VAL A 156 10.41 -21.13 -13.11
CA VAL A 156 9.92 -21.92 -14.24
C VAL A 156 10.68 -21.64 -15.52
N LEU A 157 10.98 -20.38 -15.75
CA LEU A 157 11.74 -19.93 -16.92
C LEU A 157 13.25 -20.12 -16.75
N LYS A 158 13.72 -20.69 -15.65
CA LYS A 158 15.13 -20.85 -15.29
C LYS A 158 15.93 -19.55 -15.41
N VAL A 159 15.29 -18.44 -15.06
CA VAL A 159 15.94 -17.12 -15.01
C VAL A 159 16.85 -17.06 -13.81
N GLU A 160 18.14 -16.80 -14.02
CA GLU A 160 19.12 -16.68 -12.94
C GLU A 160 18.78 -15.51 -11.99
N ALA A 161 18.98 -15.76 -10.71
CA ALA A 161 18.85 -14.73 -9.70
C ALA A 161 19.84 -13.58 -9.96
N LYS A 162 19.43 -12.33 -9.73
CA LYS A 162 20.23 -11.11 -9.96
C LYS A 162 20.58 -10.85 -11.45
N SER A 163 20.04 -11.61 -12.38
CA SER A 163 20.18 -11.30 -13.81
C SER A 163 19.40 -10.04 -14.20
N ALA A 164 19.76 -9.45 -15.35
CA ALA A 164 19.02 -8.30 -15.91
C ALA A 164 17.53 -8.62 -16.12
N THR A 165 17.23 -9.85 -16.53
CA THR A 165 15.85 -10.32 -16.72
C THR A 165 15.08 -10.44 -15.41
N ALA A 166 15.68 -11.03 -14.36
CA ALA A 166 15.05 -11.11 -13.04
C ALA A 166 14.80 -9.70 -12.47
N SER A 167 15.79 -8.80 -12.60
CA SER A 167 15.67 -7.42 -12.16
C SER A 167 14.57 -6.67 -12.93
N ALA A 168 14.48 -6.85 -14.24
CA ALA A 168 13.43 -6.25 -15.06
C ALA A 168 12.03 -6.71 -14.62
N LEU A 169 11.82 -8.01 -14.40
CA LEU A 169 10.53 -8.53 -13.93
C LEU A 169 10.15 -8.02 -12.54
N MET A 170 11.11 -7.85 -11.63
CA MET A 170 10.85 -7.25 -10.32
C MET A 170 10.50 -5.76 -10.43
N LEU A 171 11.20 -5.01 -11.31
CA LEU A 171 10.88 -3.61 -11.57
C LEU A 171 9.50 -3.44 -12.21
N VAL A 172 9.03 -4.41 -13.02
CA VAL A 172 7.65 -4.40 -13.52
C VAL A 172 6.65 -4.35 -12.38
N VAL A 173 6.83 -5.17 -11.33
CA VAL A 173 5.93 -5.16 -10.16
C VAL A 173 5.94 -3.78 -9.51
N PHE A 174 7.12 -3.21 -9.30
CA PHE A 174 7.26 -1.89 -8.72
C PHE A 174 6.53 -0.81 -9.54
N PHE A 175 6.83 -0.70 -10.83
CA PHE A 175 6.20 0.30 -11.69
C PHE A 175 4.69 0.06 -11.89
N ALA A 176 4.28 -1.20 -12.02
CA ALA A 176 2.88 -1.57 -12.20
C ALA A 176 2.01 -1.33 -10.95
N LEU A 177 2.59 -1.32 -9.76
CA LEU A 177 1.88 -0.94 -8.54
C LEU A 177 1.87 0.58 -8.34
N TRP A 178 2.97 1.24 -8.71
CA TRP A 178 3.12 2.67 -8.51
C TRP A 178 2.25 3.50 -9.46
N SER A 179 2.11 3.07 -10.70
CA SER A 179 1.37 3.83 -11.73
C SER A 179 -0.14 3.89 -11.49
N PRO A 180 -0.85 2.77 -11.30
CA PRO A 180 -2.30 2.82 -11.06
C PRO A 180 -2.66 3.42 -9.69
N LYS A 181 -1.71 3.44 -8.74
CA LYS A 181 -1.99 4.03 -7.42
C LYS A 181 -2.35 5.51 -7.51
N MET A 182 -1.82 6.23 -8.49
CA MET A 182 -2.18 7.63 -8.71
C MET A 182 -3.64 7.79 -9.10
N ALA A 183 -4.17 6.88 -9.91
CA ALA A 183 -5.52 6.96 -10.44
C ALA A 183 -6.62 6.70 -9.38
N PHE A 184 -6.30 6.04 -8.29
CA PHE A 184 -7.30 5.66 -7.29
C PHE A 184 -6.95 6.16 -5.90
N MET A 185 -7.82 6.95 -5.29
CA MET A 185 -7.62 7.53 -3.96
C MET A 185 -7.36 6.43 -2.89
N THR A 186 -8.08 5.32 -2.97
CA THR A 186 -7.95 4.19 -2.03
C THR A 186 -6.74 3.29 -2.30
N ALA A 187 -5.93 3.60 -3.30
CA ALA A 187 -4.83 2.74 -3.74
C ALA A 187 -3.59 2.82 -2.87
N SER A 188 -3.42 3.88 -2.09
CA SER A 188 -2.26 4.06 -1.23
C SER A 188 -2.55 5.06 -0.12
N THR A 189 -1.83 4.88 0.99
CA THR A 189 -1.99 5.71 2.19
C THR A 189 -1.67 7.19 1.92
N ASP A 190 -0.71 7.48 1.06
CA ASP A 190 -0.34 8.86 0.68
C ASP A 190 -1.45 9.58 -0.09
N SER A 191 -2.16 8.89 -1.00
CA SER A 191 -3.31 9.47 -1.71
C SER A 191 -4.47 9.76 -0.74
N ILE A 192 -4.75 8.82 0.17
CA ILE A 192 -5.78 8.96 1.20
C ILE A 192 -5.43 10.13 2.14
N LEU A 193 -4.17 10.21 2.58
CA LEU A 193 -3.69 11.29 3.42
C LEU A 193 -3.79 12.65 2.73
N THR A 194 -3.42 12.73 1.45
CA THR A 194 -3.54 13.95 0.66
C THR A 194 -4.99 14.44 0.59
N ALA A 195 -5.94 13.54 0.32
CA ALA A 195 -7.36 13.88 0.32
C ALA A 195 -7.83 14.37 1.70
N GLY A 196 -7.40 13.72 2.78
CA GLY A 196 -7.71 14.12 4.14
C GLY A 196 -7.14 15.48 4.53
N ILE A 197 -5.92 15.80 4.11
CA ILE A 197 -5.29 17.11 4.32
C ILE A 197 -6.07 18.21 3.57
N LEU A 198 -6.45 17.97 2.31
CA LEU A 198 -7.22 18.91 1.52
C LEU A 198 -8.60 19.18 2.17
N GLU A 199 -9.26 18.14 2.68
CA GLU A 199 -10.54 18.30 3.39
C GLU A 199 -10.35 19.07 4.71
N GLN A 200 -9.34 18.75 5.50
CA GLN A 200 -9.13 19.34 6.82
C GLN A 200 -8.67 20.80 6.77
N TYR A 201 -7.75 21.15 5.88
CA TYR A 201 -7.12 22.48 5.87
C TYR A 201 -7.70 23.44 4.82
N LEU A 202 -8.25 22.93 3.72
CA LEU A 202 -8.80 23.74 2.64
C LEU A 202 -10.31 23.62 2.53
N GLY A 203 -10.96 22.75 3.30
CA GLY A 203 -12.40 22.48 3.20
C GLY A 203 -12.83 21.84 1.88
N VAL A 204 -11.85 21.33 1.08
CA VAL A 204 -12.10 20.73 -0.23
C VAL A 204 -12.30 19.23 -0.08
N LYS A 205 -13.56 18.78 -0.15
CA LYS A 205 -13.88 17.36 -0.14
C LYS A 205 -13.76 16.77 -1.53
N ILE A 206 -12.80 15.87 -1.71
CA ILE A 206 -12.59 15.15 -2.97
C ILE A 206 -13.22 13.77 -2.85
N THR A 207 -14.22 13.48 -3.69
CA THR A 207 -14.84 12.16 -3.76
C THR A 207 -13.92 11.17 -4.48
N TRP A 208 -14.09 9.87 -4.24
CA TRP A 208 -13.33 8.81 -4.89
C TRP A 208 -13.38 8.92 -6.43
N LEU A 209 -14.57 9.20 -6.98
CA LEU A 209 -14.75 9.35 -8.43
C LEU A 209 -14.11 10.63 -8.98
N ALA A 210 -14.18 11.75 -8.25
CA ALA A 210 -13.51 12.99 -8.64
C ALA A 210 -11.99 12.78 -8.71
N TRP A 211 -11.41 12.20 -7.67
CA TRP A 211 -9.99 11.81 -7.67
C TRP A 211 -9.64 10.97 -8.89
N ALA A 212 -10.42 9.91 -9.16
CA ALA A 212 -10.16 9.02 -10.28
C ALA A 212 -10.21 9.76 -11.63
N LYS A 213 -11.17 10.69 -11.83
CA LYS A 213 -11.26 11.49 -13.06
C LYS A 213 -10.04 12.37 -13.27
N ASP A 214 -9.56 13.03 -12.21
CA ASP A 214 -8.46 13.99 -12.31
C ASP A 214 -7.11 13.30 -12.44
N MET A 215 -6.93 12.16 -11.76
CA MET A 215 -5.65 11.47 -11.65
C MET A 215 -5.50 10.27 -12.61
N PHE A 216 -6.56 9.90 -13.36
CA PHE A 216 -6.50 8.77 -14.27
C PHE A 216 -5.52 8.99 -15.42
N ILE A 217 -5.54 10.17 -16.05
CA ILE A 217 -4.62 10.51 -17.14
C ILE A 217 -3.17 10.56 -16.64
N PRO A 218 -2.83 11.30 -15.55
CA PRO A 218 -1.50 11.25 -14.98
C PRO A 218 -1.01 9.82 -14.64
N GLY A 219 -1.88 8.98 -14.08
CA GLY A 219 -1.57 7.58 -13.78
C GLY A 219 -1.24 6.75 -15.02
N ILE A 220 -2.03 6.89 -16.10
CA ILE A 220 -1.75 6.22 -17.38
C ILE A 220 -0.45 6.73 -17.99
N LEU A 221 -0.23 8.04 -18.03
CA LEU A 221 1.00 8.62 -18.59
C LEU A 221 2.23 8.10 -17.84
N TRP A 222 2.16 8.05 -16.51
CA TRP A 222 3.24 7.48 -15.70
C TRP A 222 3.49 6.00 -16.04
N MET A 223 2.44 5.22 -16.24
CA MET A 223 2.56 3.81 -16.64
C MET A 223 3.22 3.65 -18.02
N LEU A 224 2.80 4.45 -18.99
CA LEU A 224 3.34 4.43 -20.35
C LEU A 224 4.82 4.83 -20.40
N VAL A 225 5.27 5.68 -19.49
CA VAL A 225 6.69 6.08 -19.39
C VAL A 225 7.49 5.07 -18.56
N SER A 226 6.99 4.63 -17.43
CA SER A 226 7.75 3.82 -16.47
C SER A 226 7.90 2.36 -16.89
N ILE A 227 6.86 1.73 -17.47
CA ILE A 227 6.94 0.33 -17.86
C ILE A 227 8.01 0.09 -18.98
N PRO A 228 8.13 0.92 -20.02
CA PRO A 228 9.19 0.74 -21.00
C PRO A 228 10.62 0.86 -20.46
N LEU A 229 10.83 1.56 -19.32
CA LEU A 229 12.17 1.71 -18.72
C LEU A 229 12.80 0.35 -18.35
N ILE A 230 12.01 -0.69 -18.09
CA ILE A 230 12.54 -2.04 -17.82
C ILE A 230 13.39 -2.58 -18.98
N TYR A 231 13.11 -2.16 -20.23
CA TYR A 231 13.84 -2.63 -21.39
C TYR A 231 15.26 -2.04 -21.50
N ILE A 232 15.57 -1.00 -20.72
CA ILE A 232 16.94 -0.48 -20.58
C ILE A 232 17.87 -1.57 -20.01
N LEU A 233 17.34 -2.47 -19.17
CA LEU A 233 18.08 -3.60 -18.63
C LEU A 233 18.33 -4.72 -19.66
N ARG A 234 17.82 -4.58 -20.87
CA ARG A 234 17.95 -5.58 -21.96
C ARG A 234 17.58 -7.00 -21.51
N PRO A 235 16.38 -7.22 -20.94
CA PRO A 235 15.98 -8.54 -20.49
C PRO A 235 15.96 -9.53 -21.68
N GLN A 236 16.29 -10.79 -21.41
CA GLN A 236 16.27 -11.85 -22.42
C GLN A 236 14.86 -12.08 -22.95
N HIS A 237 14.76 -12.58 -24.18
CA HIS A 237 13.49 -13.05 -24.70
C HIS A 237 13.02 -14.26 -23.89
N LEU A 238 11.87 -14.11 -23.26
CA LEU A 238 11.21 -15.16 -22.49
C LEU A 238 10.00 -15.67 -23.25
N ASN A 239 9.76 -16.96 -23.13
CA ASN A 239 8.53 -17.58 -23.61
C ASN A 239 8.03 -18.55 -22.54
N LEU A 240 7.05 -18.11 -21.76
CA LEU A 240 6.43 -18.91 -20.72
C LEU A 240 5.45 -19.90 -21.39
N ASN A 241 5.67 -21.20 -21.15
CA ASN A 241 4.79 -22.21 -21.72
C ASN A 241 3.36 -22.03 -21.21
N LYS A 242 2.42 -21.89 -22.14
CA LYS A 242 1.01 -21.75 -21.83
C LYS A 242 0.47 -22.95 -21.06
N GLU A 243 0.92 -24.15 -21.38
CA GLU A 243 0.53 -25.39 -20.69
C GLU A 243 0.87 -25.33 -19.19
N TYR A 244 2.05 -24.78 -18.84
CA TYR A 244 2.41 -24.58 -17.45
C TYR A 244 1.45 -23.61 -16.72
N LEU A 245 1.12 -22.49 -17.33
CA LEU A 245 0.17 -21.53 -16.77
C LEU A 245 -1.21 -22.16 -16.61
N GLU A 246 -1.67 -22.93 -17.59
CA GLU A 246 -2.94 -23.65 -17.52
C GLU A 246 -2.91 -24.71 -16.40
N LEU A 247 -1.81 -25.43 -16.24
CA LEU A 247 -1.65 -26.39 -15.16
C LEU A 247 -1.74 -25.73 -13.80
N GLU A 248 -1.01 -24.65 -13.57
CA GLU A 248 -1.03 -23.90 -12.33
C GLU A 248 -2.41 -23.28 -12.05
N TYR A 249 -3.07 -22.75 -13.09
CA TYR A 249 -4.44 -22.25 -12.95
C TYR A 249 -5.43 -23.36 -12.61
N ARG A 250 -5.31 -24.54 -13.25
CA ARG A 250 -6.15 -25.73 -12.96
C ARG A 250 -5.94 -26.27 -11.56
N LYS A 251 -4.73 -26.19 -10.99
CA LYS A 251 -4.45 -26.57 -9.59
C LYS A 251 -5.27 -25.76 -8.59
N LEU A 252 -5.64 -24.53 -8.92
CA LEU A 252 -6.51 -23.70 -8.08
C LEU A 252 -7.94 -24.24 -8.00
N GLY A 253 -8.32 -25.17 -8.88
CA GLY A 253 -9.65 -25.76 -8.93
C GLY A 253 -10.77 -24.77 -9.32
N LYS A 254 -12.01 -25.15 -9.00
CA LYS A 254 -13.18 -24.28 -9.20
C LYS A 254 -13.12 -23.07 -8.27
N ILE A 255 -13.81 -22.00 -8.64
CA ILE A 255 -13.95 -20.79 -7.80
C ILE A 255 -14.54 -21.20 -6.45
N THR A 256 -13.82 -20.90 -5.38
CA THR A 256 -14.22 -21.24 -4.01
C THR A 256 -15.34 -20.32 -3.51
N ILE A 257 -16.02 -20.75 -2.44
CA ILE A 257 -17.05 -19.91 -1.78
C ILE A 257 -16.40 -18.65 -1.23
N ASP A 258 -15.18 -18.72 -0.68
CA ASP A 258 -14.45 -17.59 -0.14
C ASP A 258 -14.06 -16.58 -1.23
N GLU A 259 -13.63 -17.07 -2.40
CA GLU A 259 -13.40 -16.19 -3.56
C GLU A 259 -14.68 -15.48 -4.00
N LYS A 260 -15.80 -16.20 -4.06
CA LYS A 260 -17.10 -15.60 -4.43
C LYS A 260 -17.54 -14.52 -3.44
N LYS A 261 -17.47 -14.80 -2.13
CA LYS A 261 -17.78 -13.84 -1.06
C LYS A 261 -16.90 -12.58 -1.19
N THR A 262 -15.60 -12.77 -1.36
CA THR A 262 -14.65 -11.67 -1.52
C THR A 262 -14.99 -10.83 -2.74
N VAL A 263 -15.21 -11.44 -3.90
CA VAL A 263 -15.60 -10.73 -5.13
C VAL A 263 -16.90 -9.97 -4.94
N THR A 264 -17.90 -10.56 -4.28
CA THR A 264 -19.19 -9.91 -4.02
C THR A 264 -19.03 -8.67 -3.15
N LEU A 265 -18.29 -8.78 -2.03
CA LEU A 265 -18.05 -7.66 -1.12
C LEU A 265 -17.26 -6.53 -1.82
N ILE A 266 -16.24 -6.88 -2.59
CA ILE A 266 -15.44 -5.92 -3.36
C ILE A 266 -16.28 -5.23 -4.42
N THR A 267 -17.10 -5.98 -5.16
CA THR A 267 -17.98 -5.40 -6.19
C THR A 267 -18.99 -4.45 -5.56
N ALA A 268 -19.58 -4.84 -4.43
CA ALA A 268 -20.48 -3.96 -3.68
C ALA A 268 -19.77 -2.68 -3.23
N LEU A 269 -18.54 -2.78 -2.71
CA LEU A 269 -17.75 -1.63 -2.33
C LEU A 269 -17.47 -0.69 -3.51
N LEU A 270 -17.02 -1.23 -4.64
CA LEU A 270 -16.72 -0.41 -5.82
C LEU A 270 -17.97 0.31 -6.34
N ILE A 271 -19.11 -0.36 -6.37
CA ILE A 271 -20.39 0.27 -6.72
C ILE A 271 -20.68 1.41 -5.75
N LEU A 272 -20.59 1.18 -4.45
CA LEU A 272 -20.82 2.21 -3.44
C LEU A 272 -19.85 3.38 -3.59
N LEU A 273 -18.56 3.15 -3.84
CA LEU A 273 -17.58 4.22 -4.04
C LEU A 273 -17.85 5.04 -5.30
N ILE A 274 -18.24 4.40 -6.40
CA ILE A 274 -18.60 5.09 -7.65
C ILE A 274 -19.82 5.99 -7.45
N PHE A 275 -20.80 5.53 -6.70
CA PHE A 275 -22.03 6.26 -6.42
C PHE A 275 -21.97 7.10 -5.13
N SER A 276 -20.78 7.32 -4.55
CA SER A 276 -20.60 8.09 -3.30
C SER A 276 -21.14 9.51 -3.40
N SER A 277 -21.06 10.14 -4.56
CA SER A 277 -21.62 11.47 -4.80
C SER A 277 -23.16 11.50 -4.71
N TRP A 278 -23.85 10.38 -4.96
CA TRP A 278 -25.31 10.29 -4.92
C TRP A 278 -25.83 10.02 -3.51
N HIS A 279 -25.31 8.99 -2.84
CA HIS A 279 -25.76 8.63 -1.48
C HIS A 279 -25.07 9.41 -0.35
N LYS A 280 -24.01 10.19 -0.66
CA LYS A 280 -23.27 11.07 0.25
C LYS A 280 -22.66 10.39 1.49
N LEU A 281 -22.56 9.05 1.51
CA LEU A 281 -21.88 8.34 2.58
C LEU A 281 -20.36 8.58 2.47
N PRO A 282 -19.68 8.85 3.62
CA PRO A 282 -18.23 9.01 3.61
C PRO A 282 -17.51 7.73 3.19
N GLU A 283 -16.49 7.85 2.37
CA GLU A 283 -15.69 6.72 1.87
C GLU A 283 -15.09 5.88 3.03
N GLY A 284 -14.71 6.53 4.13
CA GLY A 284 -14.21 5.85 5.34
C GLY A 284 -15.23 4.90 5.95
N VAL A 285 -16.51 5.30 5.99
CA VAL A 285 -17.61 4.46 6.50
C VAL A 285 -17.84 3.26 5.58
N LEU A 286 -17.78 3.47 4.25
CA LEU A 286 -17.95 2.40 3.26
C LEU A 286 -16.82 1.37 3.35
N MET A 287 -15.58 1.84 3.37
CA MET A 287 -14.40 0.98 3.46
C MET A 287 -14.39 0.19 4.77
N LEU A 288 -14.62 0.88 5.89
CA LEU A 288 -14.66 0.24 7.20
C LEU A 288 -15.83 -0.76 7.30
N GLY A 289 -17.02 -0.37 6.83
CA GLY A 289 -18.21 -1.22 6.86
C GLY A 289 -18.01 -2.53 6.09
N ILE A 290 -17.51 -2.46 4.86
CA ILE A 290 -17.19 -3.65 4.05
C ILE A 290 -16.04 -4.45 4.69
N GLY A 291 -15.02 -3.80 5.23
CA GLY A 291 -13.95 -4.45 5.99
C GLY A 291 -14.48 -5.24 7.18
N CYS A 292 -15.36 -4.64 7.98
CA CYS A 292 -16.01 -5.30 9.12
C CYS A 292 -16.91 -6.47 8.69
N LEU A 293 -17.64 -6.36 7.57
CA LEU A 293 -18.42 -7.48 7.02
C LEU A 293 -17.53 -8.70 6.71
N GLY A 294 -16.24 -8.48 6.46
CA GLY A 294 -15.26 -9.55 6.31
C GLY A 294 -15.13 -10.47 7.54
N PHE A 295 -15.49 -9.99 8.74
CA PHE A 295 -15.46 -10.76 9.99
C PHE A 295 -16.83 -11.34 10.37
N PHE A 296 -17.91 -10.97 9.66
CA PHE A 296 -19.25 -11.43 10.00
C PHE A 296 -19.42 -12.93 9.69
N PRO A 297 -19.94 -13.73 10.64
CA PRO A 297 -20.24 -15.14 10.41
C PRO A 297 -21.17 -15.33 9.21
N GLY A 298 -20.84 -16.28 8.33
CA GLY A 298 -21.63 -16.58 7.13
C GLY A 298 -21.35 -15.66 5.93
N ILE A 299 -21.08 -14.39 6.14
CA ILE A 299 -20.78 -13.40 5.08
C ILE A 299 -19.28 -13.33 4.81
N GLY A 300 -18.51 -13.08 5.85
CA GLY A 300 -17.06 -12.90 5.78
C GLY A 300 -16.28 -14.22 5.81
N LEU A 301 -14.96 -14.08 5.74
CA LEU A 301 -13.99 -15.17 5.83
C LEU A 301 -12.85 -14.87 6.82
N LEU A 302 -12.78 -13.67 7.36
CA LEU A 302 -11.78 -13.29 8.35
C LEU A 302 -12.17 -13.79 9.76
N LYS A 303 -11.16 -14.10 10.55
CA LYS A 303 -11.28 -14.49 11.96
C LYS A 303 -10.54 -13.50 12.84
N SER A 304 -10.75 -13.55 14.16
CA SER A 304 -10.06 -12.70 15.12
C SER A 304 -8.53 -12.74 14.97
N ASP A 305 -7.97 -13.94 14.72
CA ASP A 305 -6.52 -14.11 14.54
C ASP A 305 -5.97 -13.46 13.26
N ASP A 306 -6.84 -13.22 12.28
CA ASP A 306 -6.43 -12.53 11.05
C ASP A 306 -6.27 -11.02 11.31
N PHE A 307 -7.04 -10.45 12.26
CA PHE A 307 -6.94 -9.03 12.61
C PHE A 307 -5.57 -8.66 13.16
N SER A 308 -4.93 -9.54 13.90
CA SER A 308 -3.57 -9.30 14.44
C SER A 308 -2.47 -9.30 13.36
N LYS A 309 -2.79 -9.70 12.12
CA LYS A 309 -1.86 -9.75 10.97
C LYS A 309 -2.13 -8.64 9.96
N ILE A 310 -3.19 -7.88 10.17
CA ILE A 310 -3.62 -6.71 9.40
C ILE A 310 -2.94 -5.46 9.92
#